data_d7f2de9508a7e7b967174c066b8e36e1
#
_entry.id   d7f2de9508a7e7b967174c066b8e36e1
#
_cell.length_a   1.000
_cell.length_b   1.000
_cell.length_c   1.000
_cell.angle_alpha   90.00
_cell.angle_beta   90.00
_cell.angle_gamma   90.00
#
_symmetry.space_group_name_H-M   'P 1'
#
loop_
_entity.id
_entity.type
_entity.pdbx_description
1 polymer ?
#
loop_
_entity_poly.entity_id
_entity_poly.type
_entity_poly.pdbx_seq_one_letter_code
_entity_poly.pdbx_strand_id
1 'polypeptide(L)'
;EKRGRHVAQLLLTHEDFEDRARYVNARNTILTLLARGIVPIVNENDTVATEEIRLEGDGGGANDHLATLVTQMIGADLLILLTDSDGLFTKDPHRHPDARRIPVVPDIDDPSILAAVGRHISAEGTGGMASKIQAARVLSASGVPVVIASGLSRRSVLDALAGKDAGTLILPRNAGRISSRKMWIAYARHSQGTILVDDGARKVLLEGGKSLLPAGVIGTQGRFRPGDVVSVADRRGRVIARGIARWDSEQVDRGKGKRSAEVRALLGPETPAEVVHRDDLTILPHSGAPEPAKEASPR
;
A
#
# COMPACT_ATOMS: atom_id res chain seq x y z
N GLU A 1 -21.36 -20.04 16.20
CA GLU A 1 -22.35 -21.12 15.94
C GLU A 1 -23.83 -20.66 16.00
N LYS A 2 -24.20 -19.62 16.73
CA LYS A 2 -25.60 -19.17 16.86
C LYS A 2 -26.34 -18.91 15.53
N ARG A 3 -25.64 -18.83 14.39
CA ARG A 3 -26.21 -18.57 13.06
C ARG A 3 -25.76 -19.57 11.99
N GLY A 4 -25.21 -20.73 12.37
CA GLY A 4 -24.76 -21.77 11.44
C GLY A 4 -23.57 -21.38 10.58
N ARG A 5 -22.78 -20.37 10.99
CA ARG A 5 -21.56 -19.94 10.28
C ARG A 5 -20.34 -20.23 11.15
N HIS A 6 -19.32 -20.80 10.53
CA HIS A 6 -18.02 -20.97 11.17
C HIS A 6 -17.20 -19.68 11.00
N VAL A 7 -16.48 -19.32 12.05
CA VAL A 7 -15.58 -18.17 12.07
C VAL A 7 -14.21 -18.62 12.58
N ALA A 8 -13.15 -17.94 12.17
CA ALA A 8 -11.81 -18.14 12.68
C ALA A 8 -11.18 -16.78 12.99
N GLN A 9 -10.64 -16.62 14.20
CA GLN A 9 -9.90 -15.45 14.58
C GLN A 9 -8.45 -15.57 14.11
N LEU A 10 -7.93 -14.50 13.49
CA LEU A 10 -6.53 -14.35 13.15
C LEU A 10 -6.03 -13.05 13.79
N LEU A 11 -4.91 -13.14 14.50
CA LEU A 11 -4.24 -11.99 15.07
C LEU A 11 -2.92 -11.79 14.33
N LEU A 12 -2.74 -10.62 13.75
CA LEU A 12 -1.59 -10.28 12.92
C LEU A 12 -0.80 -9.15 13.57
N THR A 13 0.50 -9.14 13.35
CA THR A 13 1.39 -8.05 13.72
C THR A 13 1.89 -7.33 12.47
N HIS A 14 2.51 -6.18 12.66
CA HIS A 14 3.14 -5.44 11.57
C HIS A 14 4.19 -6.30 10.82
N GLU A 15 4.99 -7.08 11.55
CA GLU A 15 5.97 -7.99 10.99
C GLU A 15 5.39 -9.05 10.04
N ASP A 16 4.12 -9.45 10.23
CA ASP A 16 3.45 -10.41 9.36
C ASP A 16 3.17 -9.84 7.96
N PHE A 17 3.24 -8.53 7.81
CA PHE A 17 3.15 -7.85 6.51
C PHE A 17 4.52 -7.53 5.91
N GLU A 18 5.58 -7.40 6.72
CA GLU A 18 6.94 -7.08 6.29
C GLU A 18 7.73 -8.31 5.87
N ASP A 19 7.70 -9.38 6.66
CA ASP A 19 8.39 -10.63 6.34
C ASP A 19 7.63 -11.41 5.27
N ARG A 20 8.32 -11.73 4.18
CA ARG A 20 7.70 -12.40 3.04
C ARG A 20 7.14 -13.78 3.38
N ALA A 21 7.82 -14.57 4.22
CA ALA A 21 7.36 -15.91 4.57
C ALA A 21 6.10 -15.85 5.45
N ARG A 22 6.09 -14.93 6.42
CA ARG A 22 4.94 -14.66 7.30
C ARG A 22 3.77 -14.13 6.49
N TYR A 23 4.00 -13.17 5.58
CA TYR A 23 2.97 -12.65 4.68
C TYR A 23 2.31 -13.74 3.84
N VAL A 24 3.10 -14.60 3.17
CA VAL A 24 2.57 -15.70 2.35
C VAL A 24 1.81 -16.71 3.21
N ASN A 25 2.29 -17.01 4.40
CA ASN A 25 1.61 -17.91 5.34
C ASN A 25 0.25 -17.35 5.80
N ALA A 26 0.22 -16.09 6.24
CA ALA A 26 -1.01 -15.40 6.65
C ALA A 26 -2.03 -15.35 5.49
N ARG A 27 -1.57 -14.96 4.29
CA ARG A 27 -2.40 -14.94 3.08
C ARG A 27 -3.00 -16.32 2.78
N ASN A 28 -2.20 -17.37 2.77
CA ASN A 28 -2.66 -18.72 2.46
C ASN A 28 -3.65 -19.23 3.50
N THR A 29 -3.43 -18.91 4.78
CA THR A 29 -4.35 -19.23 5.87
C THR A 29 -5.71 -18.58 5.63
N ILE A 30 -5.76 -17.27 5.37
CA ILE A 30 -7.02 -16.55 5.12
C ILE A 30 -7.73 -17.12 3.90
N LEU A 31 -7.03 -17.32 2.78
CA LEU A 31 -7.63 -17.86 1.56
C LEU A 31 -8.15 -19.29 1.76
N THR A 32 -7.47 -20.12 2.54
CA THR A 32 -7.92 -21.48 2.87
C THR A 32 -9.21 -21.46 3.70
N LEU A 33 -9.32 -20.55 4.68
CA LEU A 33 -10.54 -20.37 5.46
C LEU A 33 -11.70 -19.94 4.57
N LEU A 34 -11.50 -18.94 3.71
CA LEU A 34 -12.51 -18.46 2.77
C LEU A 34 -12.97 -19.56 1.80
N ALA A 35 -12.04 -20.34 1.25
CA ALA A 35 -12.35 -21.46 0.36
C ALA A 35 -13.21 -22.56 1.04
N ARG A 36 -13.13 -22.67 2.37
CA ARG A 36 -13.94 -23.57 3.19
C ARG A 36 -15.25 -22.94 3.71
N GLY A 37 -15.58 -21.72 3.31
CA GLY A 37 -16.74 -20.98 3.78
C GLY A 37 -16.67 -20.54 5.25
N ILE A 38 -15.46 -20.49 5.80
CA ILE A 38 -15.18 -19.98 7.15
C ILE A 38 -14.89 -18.49 7.05
N VAL A 39 -15.57 -17.68 7.87
CA VAL A 39 -15.38 -16.23 7.90
C VAL A 39 -14.15 -15.89 8.76
N PRO A 40 -13.06 -15.35 8.18
CA PRO A 40 -11.93 -14.88 8.97
C PRO A 40 -12.28 -13.56 9.67
N ILE A 41 -11.98 -13.49 10.97
CA ILE A 41 -12.07 -12.26 11.78
C ILE A 41 -10.64 -11.88 12.12
N VAL A 42 -10.17 -10.79 11.54
CA VAL A 42 -8.78 -10.35 11.66
C VAL A 42 -8.69 -9.15 12.59
N ASN A 43 -7.73 -9.17 13.50
CA ASN A 43 -7.37 -8.01 14.32
C ASN A 43 -5.85 -7.96 14.54
N GLU A 44 -5.36 -6.87 15.10
CA GLU A 44 -3.98 -6.76 15.54
C GLU A 44 -3.72 -7.65 16.75
N ASN A 45 -2.50 -8.19 16.85
CA ASN A 45 -2.06 -8.96 18.00
C ASN A 45 -1.40 -8.04 19.04
N ASP A 46 -2.21 -7.27 19.74
CA ASP A 46 -1.76 -6.31 20.76
C ASP A 46 -0.92 -6.94 21.88
N THR A 47 -1.01 -8.27 22.06
CA THR A 47 -0.28 -8.99 23.10
C THR A 47 1.24 -9.06 22.84
N VAL A 48 1.63 -9.09 21.56
CA VAL A 48 3.02 -9.24 21.14
C VAL A 48 3.49 -8.12 20.21
N ALA A 49 2.58 -7.27 19.75
CA ALA A 49 2.92 -6.11 18.93
C ALA A 49 3.63 -5.07 19.80
N THR A 50 4.87 -4.75 19.46
CA THR A 50 5.65 -3.67 20.09
C THR A 50 5.42 -2.33 19.40
N GLU A 51 4.91 -2.35 18.18
CA GLU A 51 4.56 -1.19 17.37
C GLU A 51 3.16 -1.41 16.77
N GLU A 52 2.32 -0.36 16.80
CA GLU A 52 1.01 -0.41 16.14
C GLU A 52 1.16 -0.49 14.63
N ILE A 53 0.25 -1.21 13.95
CA ILE A 53 0.16 -1.23 12.50
C ILE A 53 -0.26 0.17 12.02
N ARG A 54 0.68 0.92 11.42
CA ARG A 54 0.47 2.29 10.91
C ARG A 54 0.93 2.41 9.47
N LEU A 55 0.23 3.22 8.69
CA LEU A 55 0.76 3.74 7.42
C LEU A 55 1.56 5.02 7.72
N GLU A 56 2.63 5.29 6.95
CA GLU A 56 3.45 6.49 7.14
C GLU A 56 2.59 7.76 7.07
N GLY A 57 2.73 8.62 8.08
CA GLY A 57 2.10 9.95 8.11
C GLY A 57 0.78 10.05 8.89
N ASP A 58 0.37 9.04 9.65
CA ASP A 58 -0.96 9.01 10.24
C ASP A 58 -0.98 8.98 11.78
N GLY A 59 -1.87 9.80 12.34
CA GLY A 59 -2.10 9.97 13.78
C GLY A 59 -3.15 9.03 14.40
N GLY A 60 -3.55 7.94 13.73
CA GLY A 60 -4.54 7.00 14.28
C GLY A 60 -5.28 6.19 13.22
N GLY A 61 -5.99 5.12 13.62
CA GLY A 61 -6.78 4.29 12.71
C GLY A 61 -6.15 2.94 12.38
N ALA A 62 -5.48 2.31 13.34
CA ALA A 62 -4.82 1.01 13.17
C ALA A 62 -5.70 -0.03 12.46
N ASN A 63 -6.99 -0.10 12.78
CA ASN A 63 -7.93 -1.03 12.13
C ASN A 63 -8.20 -0.70 10.66
N ASP A 64 -8.26 0.57 10.26
CA ASP A 64 -8.43 0.95 8.85
C ASP A 64 -7.18 0.59 8.03
N HIS A 65 -6.00 0.72 8.65
CA HIS A 65 -4.73 0.30 8.06
C HIS A 65 -4.63 -1.21 7.92
N LEU A 66 -4.94 -1.94 8.99
CA LEU A 66 -5.00 -3.40 8.96
C LEU A 66 -5.97 -3.88 7.87
N ALA A 67 -7.17 -3.29 7.78
CA ALA A 67 -8.14 -3.61 6.76
C ALA A 67 -7.59 -3.35 5.34
N THR A 68 -6.84 -2.26 5.15
CA THR A 68 -6.18 -1.94 3.88
C THR A 68 -5.15 -3.02 3.51
N LEU A 69 -4.26 -3.37 4.43
CA LEU A 69 -3.22 -4.38 4.22
C LEU A 69 -3.82 -5.77 3.94
N VAL A 70 -4.85 -6.17 4.69
CA VAL A 70 -5.54 -7.45 4.48
C VAL A 70 -6.27 -7.46 3.13
N THR A 71 -6.96 -6.36 2.76
CA THR A 71 -7.61 -6.21 1.45
C THR A 71 -6.62 -6.48 0.30
N GLN A 72 -5.44 -5.90 0.40
CA GLN A 72 -4.37 -6.08 -0.58
C GLN A 72 -3.77 -7.50 -0.54
N MET A 73 -3.53 -8.03 0.66
CA MET A 73 -2.95 -9.36 0.88
C MET A 73 -3.79 -10.44 0.21
N ILE A 74 -5.10 -10.42 0.38
CA ILE A 74 -6.01 -11.44 -0.18
C ILE A 74 -6.51 -11.11 -1.59
N GLY A 75 -6.28 -9.89 -2.07
CA GLY A 75 -6.80 -9.41 -3.35
C GLY A 75 -8.33 -9.24 -3.33
N ALA A 76 -8.88 -8.65 -2.27
CA ALA A 76 -10.32 -8.44 -2.15
C ALA A 76 -10.87 -7.49 -3.25
N ASP A 77 -12.14 -7.68 -3.62
CA ASP A 77 -12.80 -6.91 -4.69
C ASP A 77 -13.35 -5.56 -4.22
N LEU A 78 -13.57 -5.42 -2.92
CA LEU A 78 -14.15 -4.25 -2.30
C LEU A 78 -13.71 -4.18 -0.84
N LEU A 79 -13.44 -2.98 -0.33
CA LEU A 79 -13.38 -2.69 1.10
C LEU A 79 -14.60 -1.89 1.52
N ILE A 80 -15.27 -2.29 2.58
CA ILE A 80 -16.34 -1.51 3.22
C ILE A 80 -15.85 -1.07 4.60
N LEU A 81 -15.67 0.24 4.79
CA LEU A 81 -15.30 0.85 6.06
C LEU A 81 -16.57 1.33 6.77
N LEU A 82 -16.84 0.76 7.93
CA LEU A 82 -17.98 1.15 8.75
C LEU A 82 -17.58 2.25 9.74
N THR A 83 -18.43 3.26 9.85
CA THR A 83 -18.22 4.42 10.74
C THR A 83 -19.54 4.82 11.41
N ASP A 84 -19.50 5.76 12.31
CA ASP A 84 -20.66 6.35 12.97
C ASP A 84 -21.43 7.35 12.10
N SER A 85 -20.82 7.79 10.98
CA SER A 85 -21.47 8.66 10.01
C SER A 85 -22.00 7.88 8.79
N ASP A 86 -22.92 8.48 8.03
CA ASP A 86 -23.52 7.85 6.84
C ASP A 86 -22.61 7.91 5.59
N GLY A 87 -21.34 8.26 5.76
CA GLY A 87 -20.36 8.37 4.68
C GLY A 87 -19.54 9.67 4.77
N LEU A 88 -18.96 10.08 3.64
CA LEU A 88 -18.22 11.33 3.53
C LEU A 88 -19.19 12.49 3.22
N PHE A 89 -19.00 13.62 3.92
CA PHE A 89 -19.80 14.83 3.75
C PHE A 89 -18.97 15.99 3.21
N THR A 90 -19.61 16.95 2.58
CA THR A 90 -18.97 18.20 2.11
C THR A 90 -18.45 19.08 3.23
N LYS A 91 -19.00 18.92 4.43
CA LYS A 91 -18.63 19.60 5.69
C LYS A 91 -18.96 18.67 6.85
N ASP A 92 -18.48 19.01 8.07
CA ASP A 92 -18.87 18.28 9.27
C ASP A 92 -20.39 18.37 9.53
N PRO A 93 -21.15 17.27 9.44
CA PRO A 93 -22.61 17.29 9.61
C PRO A 93 -23.04 17.64 11.04
N HIS A 94 -22.19 17.48 12.05
CA HIS A 94 -22.47 17.84 13.44
C HIS A 94 -22.42 19.37 13.67
N ARG A 95 -21.63 20.08 12.85
CA ARG A 95 -21.41 21.54 12.95
C ARG A 95 -22.13 22.33 11.87
N HIS A 96 -22.48 21.69 10.75
CA HIS A 96 -23.05 22.35 9.57
C HIS A 96 -24.34 21.68 9.12
N PRO A 97 -25.52 22.24 9.40
CA PRO A 97 -26.80 21.66 8.98
C PRO A 97 -26.95 21.57 7.45
N ASP A 98 -26.18 22.36 6.71
CA ASP A 98 -26.12 22.36 5.24
C ASP A 98 -25.14 21.34 4.65
N ALA A 99 -24.51 20.53 5.50
CA ALA A 99 -23.61 19.45 5.05
C ALA A 99 -24.38 18.42 4.23
N ARG A 100 -23.84 18.08 3.08
CA ARG A 100 -24.43 17.07 2.18
C ARG A 100 -23.50 15.88 2.05
N ARG A 101 -24.06 14.68 2.11
CA ARG A 101 -23.30 13.46 1.86
C ARG A 101 -22.86 13.42 0.39
N ILE A 102 -21.63 12.98 0.15
CA ILE A 102 -21.06 12.76 -1.18
C ILE A 102 -21.28 11.29 -1.54
N PRO A 103 -22.20 10.95 -2.45
CA PRO A 103 -22.52 9.54 -2.72
C PRO A 103 -21.40 8.82 -3.48
N VAL A 104 -20.70 9.51 -4.39
CA VAL A 104 -19.61 8.94 -5.20
C VAL A 104 -18.44 9.92 -5.26
N VAL A 105 -17.25 9.41 -5.05
CA VAL A 105 -15.97 10.12 -5.21
C VAL A 105 -15.24 9.50 -6.40
N PRO A 106 -15.25 10.14 -7.58
CA PRO A 106 -14.55 9.63 -8.76
C PRO A 106 -13.04 9.67 -8.62
N ASP A 107 -12.50 10.71 -7.98
CA ASP A 107 -11.08 10.86 -7.67
C ASP A 107 -10.89 11.35 -6.24
N ILE A 108 -10.26 10.51 -5.42
CA ILE A 108 -10.01 10.81 -4.01
C ILE A 108 -9.00 11.94 -3.79
N ASP A 109 -8.19 12.27 -4.79
CA ASP A 109 -7.23 13.39 -4.72
C ASP A 109 -7.78 14.69 -5.35
N ASP A 110 -9.06 14.72 -5.73
CA ASP A 110 -9.70 15.96 -6.16
C ASP A 110 -9.58 17.02 -5.03
N PRO A 111 -9.11 18.25 -5.35
CA PRO A 111 -8.92 19.30 -4.36
C PRO A 111 -10.18 19.62 -3.55
N SER A 112 -11.37 19.48 -4.14
CA SER A 112 -12.64 19.70 -3.42
C SER A 112 -12.90 18.63 -2.36
N ILE A 113 -12.55 17.38 -2.65
CA ILE A 113 -12.65 16.26 -1.72
C ILE A 113 -11.62 16.45 -0.59
N LEU A 114 -10.36 16.77 -0.94
CA LEU A 114 -9.32 17.05 0.05
C LEU A 114 -9.67 18.22 0.97
N ALA A 115 -10.27 19.27 0.42
CA ALA A 115 -10.74 20.42 1.21
C ALA A 115 -11.93 20.05 2.12
N ALA A 116 -12.82 19.15 1.70
CA ALA A 116 -13.88 18.61 2.55
C ALA A 116 -13.29 17.81 3.71
N VAL A 117 -12.36 16.89 3.41
CA VAL A 117 -11.65 16.06 4.39
C VAL A 117 -10.83 16.92 5.37
N GLY A 118 -10.04 17.90 4.87
CA GLY A 118 -9.21 18.77 5.70
C GLY A 118 -10.02 19.57 6.73
N ARG A 119 -11.24 19.94 6.41
CA ARG A 119 -12.18 20.57 7.36
C ARG A 119 -12.69 19.62 8.45
N HIS A 120 -12.73 18.31 8.18
CA HIS A 120 -13.05 17.29 9.18
C HIS A 120 -11.88 16.98 10.12
N ILE A 121 -10.64 17.10 9.64
CA ILE A 121 -9.42 16.82 10.42
C ILE A 121 -9.13 17.95 11.43
N SER A 122 -9.42 19.19 11.10
CA SER A 122 -9.07 20.38 11.90
C SER A 122 -9.94 20.59 13.15
N ALA A 123 -10.97 19.80 13.37
CA ALA A 123 -11.89 19.93 14.48
C ALA A 123 -11.77 18.73 15.43
N GLU A 124 -10.77 18.73 16.33
CA GLU A 124 -10.67 17.84 17.53
C GLU A 124 -11.04 16.35 17.36
N GLY A 125 -11.23 15.88 16.13
CA GLY A 125 -11.62 14.53 15.81
C GLY A 125 -10.38 13.65 15.64
N THR A 126 -10.11 12.85 16.64
CA THR A 126 -9.29 11.65 16.55
C THR A 126 -9.46 10.96 15.21
N GLY A 127 -8.43 10.91 14.38
CA GLY A 127 -8.10 10.01 13.26
C GLY A 127 -9.18 9.34 12.39
N GLY A 128 -10.41 9.22 12.82
CA GLY A 128 -11.41 8.33 12.24
C GLY A 128 -11.74 8.50 10.75
N MET A 129 -12.02 9.72 10.26
CA MET A 129 -12.30 9.94 8.84
C MET A 129 -11.02 10.07 8.02
N ALA A 130 -9.96 10.66 8.59
CA ALA A 130 -8.66 10.80 7.94
C ALA A 130 -8.03 9.44 7.60
N SER A 131 -8.05 8.50 8.54
CA SER A 131 -7.54 7.14 8.31
C SER A 131 -8.34 6.41 7.22
N LYS A 132 -9.67 6.58 7.18
CA LYS A 132 -10.53 6.01 6.14
C LYS A 132 -10.25 6.58 4.76
N ILE A 133 -10.00 7.88 4.67
CA ILE A 133 -9.61 8.53 3.42
C ILE A 133 -8.22 8.06 2.97
N GLN A 134 -7.28 7.90 3.91
CA GLN A 134 -5.96 7.36 3.58
C GLN A 134 -6.06 5.91 3.09
N ALA A 135 -6.82 5.05 3.76
CA ALA A 135 -7.12 3.70 3.32
C ALA A 135 -7.74 3.68 1.90
N ALA A 136 -8.73 4.54 1.66
CA ALA A 136 -9.38 4.67 0.36
C ALA A 136 -8.42 5.16 -0.73
N ARG A 137 -7.51 6.10 -0.41
CA ARG A 137 -6.49 6.60 -1.34
C ARG A 137 -5.54 5.48 -1.79
N VAL A 138 -5.04 4.71 -0.83
CA VAL A 138 -4.14 3.57 -1.07
C VAL A 138 -4.83 2.52 -1.96
N LEU A 139 -6.07 2.15 -1.63
CA LEU A 139 -6.80 1.12 -2.35
C LEU A 139 -7.28 1.59 -3.73
N SER A 140 -7.74 2.84 -3.85
CA SER A 140 -8.10 3.44 -5.14
C SER A 140 -6.93 3.42 -6.12
N ALA A 141 -5.73 3.77 -5.67
CA ALA A 141 -4.51 3.69 -6.47
C ALA A 141 -4.17 2.25 -6.87
N SER A 142 -4.62 1.26 -6.10
CA SER A 142 -4.41 -0.17 -6.32
C SER A 142 -5.48 -0.84 -7.18
N GLY A 143 -6.47 -0.08 -7.62
CA GLY A 143 -7.57 -0.60 -8.43
C GLY A 143 -8.69 -1.27 -7.61
N VAL A 144 -8.79 -0.99 -6.30
CA VAL A 144 -9.83 -1.53 -5.42
C VAL A 144 -10.78 -0.41 -5.00
N PRO A 145 -12.10 -0.53 -5.27
CA PRO A 145 -13.10 0.42 -4.77
C PRO A 145 -13.25 0.33 -3.26
N VAL A 146 -13.63 1.45 -2.63
CA VAL A 146 -13.89 1.52 -1.19
C VAL A 146 -15.27 2.14 -0.96
N VAL A 147 -16.04 1.58 -0.04
CA VAL A 147 -17.30 2.16 0.44
C VAL A 147 -17.10 2.58 1.90
N ILE A 148 -17.41 3.84 2.22
CA ILE A 148 -17.53 4.32 3.59
C ILE A 148 -19.02 4.38 3.91
N ALA A 149 -19.48 3.63 4.91
CA ALA A 149 -20.90 3.48 5.24
C ALA A 149 -21.15 3.48 6.74
N SER A 150 -22.41 3.71 7.13
CA SER A 150 -22.82 3.72 8.53
C SER A 150 -22.73 2.32 9.15
N GLY A 151 -22.00 2.20 10.26
CA GLY A 151 -21.98 1.01 11.10
C GLY A 151 -23.23 0.86 11.98
N LEU A 152 -24.03 1.91 12.11
CA LEU A 152 -25.26 1.92 12.92
C LEU A 152 -26.45 1.28 12.19
N SER A 153 -26.42 1.25 10.85
CA SER A 153 -27.46 0.61 10.05
C SER A 153 -27.16 -0.90 9.87
N ARG A 154 -28.13 -1.74 10.20
CA ARG A 154 -28.02 -3.19 10.03
C ARG A 154 -27.93 -3.66 8.57
N ARG A 155 -28.27 -2.80 7.63
CA ARG A 155 -28.31 -3.14 6.20
C ARG A 155 -27.16 -2.56 5.39
N SER A 156 -26.33 -1.67 5.96
CA SER A 156 -25.27 -0.96 5.22
C SER A 156 -24.41 -1.88 4.35
N VAL A 157 -23.91 -2.99 4.90
CA VAL A 157 -23.09 -3.94 4.15
C VAL A 157 -23.88 -4.60 3.01
N LEU A 158 -25.10 -5.06 3.28
CA LEU A 158 -25.93 -5.71 2.26
C LEU A 158 -26.35 -4.74 1.16
N ASP A 159 -26.70 -3.52 1.53
CA ASP A 159 -27.15 -2.49 0.59
C ASP A 159 -25.96 -1.99 -0.27
N ALA A 160 -24.76 -1.85 0.33
CA ALA A 160 -23.54 -1.54 -0.41
C ALA A 160 -23.20 -2.66 -1.43
N LEU A 161 -23.26 -3.93 -1.02
CA LEU A 161 -23.04 -5.07 -1.92
C LEU A 161 -24.09 -5.20 -3.00
N ALA A 162 -25.32 -4.73 -2.75
CA ALA A 162 -26.40 -4.68 -3.74
C ALA A 162 -26.31 -3.46 -4.68
N GLY A 163 -25.28 -2.63 -4.56
CA GLY A 163 -25.09 -1.43 -5.37
C GLY A 163 -26.08 -0.30 -5.05
N LYS A 164 -26.71 -0.33 -3.87
CA LYS A 164 -27.60 0.72 -3.42
C LYS A 164 -26.82 1.90 -2.82
N ASP A 165 -27.48 3.04 -2.70
CA ASP A 165 -26.93 4.24 -2.06
C ASP A 165 -26.86 4.07 -0.53
N ALA A 166 -25.83 3.36 -0.06
CA ALA A 166 -25.63 2.99 1.35
C ALA A 166 -24.47 3.74 2.02
N GLY A 167 -23.91 4.76 1.37
CA GLY A 167 -22.74 5.48 1.89
C GLY A 167 -22.03 6.29 0.83
N THR A 168 -20.71 6.41 0.93
CA THR A 168 -19.86 7.04 -0.07
C THR A 168 -19.03 5.98 -0.79
N LEU A 169 -19.21 5.84 -2.08
CA LEU A 169 -18.40 4.97 -2.95
C LEU A 169 -17.20 5.76 -3.49
N ILE A 170 -16.00 5.31 -3.21
CA ILE A 170 -14.76 5.83 -3.78
C ILE A 170 -14.34 4.91 -4.93
N LEU A 171 -14.25 5.47 -6.14
CA LEU A 171 -13.88 4.71 -7.33
C LEU A 171 -12.38 4.46 -7.41
N PRO A 172 -11.97 3.32 -7.98
CA PRO A 172 -10.56 3.07 -8.25
C PRO A 172 -10.05 3.98 -9.38
N ARG A 173 -8.82 4.50 -9.25
CA ARG A 173 -8.17 5.34 -10.27
C ARG A 173 -7.74 4.56 -11.50
N ASN A 174 -7.34 3.31 -11.32
CA ASN A 174 -6.83 2.45 -12.37
C ASN A 174 -7.80 1.31 -12.63
N ALA A 175 -8.11 1.06 -13.90
CA ALA A 175 -8.92 -0.08 -14.31
C ALA A 175 -8.21 -1.44 -14.14
N GLY A 176 -6.91 -1.44 -13.83
CA GLY A 176 -6.08 -2.64 -13.66
C GLY A 176 -5.71 -2.88 -12.20
N ARG A 177 -6.02 -4.07 -11.68
CA ARG A 177 -5.59 -4.48 -10.34
C ARG A 177 -4.08 -4.68 -10.29
N ILE A 178 -3.46 -4.11 -9.29
CA ILE A 178 -2.07 -4.40 -8.94
C ILE A 178 -2.06 -5.77 -8.21
N SER A 179 -1.17 -6.68 -8.63
CA SER A 179 -1.06 -7.99 -7.97
C SER A 179 -0.66 -7.85 -6.50
N SER A 180 -1.10 -8.78 -5.65
CA SER A 180 -0.75 -8.80 -4.21
C SER A 180 0.78 -8.76 -3.98
N ARG A 181 1.58 -9.35 -4.90
CA ARG A 181 3.05 -9.27 -4.84
C ARG A 181 3.56 -7.85 -5.05
N LYS A 182 3.06 -7.14 -6.06
CA LYS A 182 3.42 -5.73 -6.32
C LYS A 182 2.95 -4.81 -5.20
N MET A 183 1.82 -5.13 -4.60
CA MET A 183 1.31 -4.41 -3.43
C MET A 183 2.21 -4.59 -2.22
N TRP A 184 2.61 -5.84 -1.92
CA TRP A 184 3.58 -6.10 -0.86
C TRP A 184 4.89 -5.32 -1.06
N ILE A 185 5.42 -5.26 -2.30
CA ILE A 185 6.61 -4.48 -2.64
C ILE A 185 6.39 -2.97 -2.40
N ALA A 186 5.23 -2.43 -2.82
CA ALA A 186 4.93 -1.00 -2.71
C ALA A 186 4.86 -0.53 -1.26
N TYR A 187 4.27 -1.35 -0.38
CA TYR A 187 3.99 -1.00 1.02
C TYR A 187 4.93 -1.65 2.04
N ALA A 188 5.99 -2.33 1.59
CA ALA A 188 7.07 -2.72 2.48
C ALA A 188 7.60 -1.48 3.22
N ARG A 189 7.49 -1.46 4.56
CA ARG A 189 7.82 -0.30 5.40
C ARG A 189 9.30 0.11 5.27
N HIS A 190 10.18 -0.89 5.16
CA HIS A 190 11.61 -0.66 5.07
C HIS A 190 12.19 -1.22 3.78
N SER A 191 12.81 -0.35 2.99
CA SER A 191 13.76 -0.79 1.98
C SER A 191 15.12 -1.03 2.64
N GLN A 192 15.80 -2.12 2.28
CA GLN A 192 17.15 -2.41 2.79
C GLN A 192 18.20 -1.49 2.20
N GLY A 193 17.89 -0.86 1.08
CA GLY A 193 18.73 0.14 0.43
C GLY A 193 18.02 0.86 -0.69
N THR A 194 18.72 1.82 -1.29
CA THR A 194 18.20 2.64 -2.38
C THR A 194 19.10 2.52 -3.61
N ILE A 195 18.47 2.34 -4.77
CA ILE A 195 19.14 2.38 -6.07
C ILE A 195 18.82 3.72 -6.72
N LEU A 196 19.85 4.51 -7.00
CA LEU A 196 19.71 5.79 -7.66
C LEU A 196 19.74 5.61 -9.18
N VAL A 197 18.82 6.27 -9.88
CA VAL A 197 18.68 6.16 -11.34
C VAL A 197 18.82 7.51 -12.04
N ASP A 198 19.24 7.46 -13.30
CA ASP A 198 19.28 8.64 -14.16
C ASP A 198 17.89 9.06 -14.66
N ASP A 199 17.82 10.21 -15.34
CA ASP A 199 16.55 10.75 -15.84
C ASP A 199 15.95 9.91 -16.98
N GLY A 200 16.79 9.21 -17.76
CA GLY A 200 16.35 8.29 -18.80
C GLY A 200 15.65 7.07 -18.22
N ALA A 201 16.29 6.40 -17.26
CA ALA A 201 15.70 5.28 -16.56
C ALA A 201 14.45 5.70 -15.76
N ARG A 202 14.51 6.86 -15.08
CA ARG A 202 13.34 7.43 -14.39
C ARG A 202 12.14 7.56 -15.34
N LYS A 203 12.32 8.16 -16.50
CA LYS A 203 11.25 8.35 -17.51
C LYS A 203 10.67 7.00 -17.93
N VAL A 204 11.52 6.07 -18.34
CA VAL A 204 11.12 4.73 -18.82
C VAL A 204 10.40 3.91 -17.74
N LEU A 205 10.82 4.02 -16.48
CA LEU A 205 10.18 3.33 -15.36
C LEU A 205 8.78 3.92 -15.07
N LEU A 206 8.64 5.25 -15.08
CA LEU A 206 7.36 5.93 -14.84
C LEU A 206 6.32 5.66 -15.94
N GLU A 207 6.75 5.43 -17.18
CA GLU A 207 5.89 4.97 -18.27
C GLU A 207 5.35 3.54 -18.02
N GLY A 208 5.97 2.79 -17.10
CA GLY A 208 5.55 1.48 -16.63
C GLY A 208 5.97 0.30 -17.51
N GLY A 209 5.85 -0.91 -16.94
CA GLY A 209 6.06 -2.16 -17.66
C GLY A 209 7.51 -2.48 -18.06
N LYS A 210 8.50 -1.77 -17.55
CA LYS A 210 9.92 -1.97 -17.85
C LYS A 210 10.71 -2.41 -16.62
N SER A 211 11.76 -3.20 -16.85
CA SER A 211 12.74 -3.60 -15.83
C SER A 211 13.79 -2.52 -15.63
N LEU A 212 14.35 -2.42 -14.42
CA LEU A 212 15.51 -1.58 -14.17
C LEU A 212 16.78 -2.30 -14.64
N LEU A 213 17.43 -1.72 -15.65
CA LEU A 213 18.69 -2.21 -16.20
C LEU A 213 19.87 -1.48 -15.56
N PRO A 214 21.07 -2.13 -15.52
CA PRO A 214 22.28 -1.53 -14.95
C PRO A 214 22.68 -0.21 -15.63
N ALA A 215 22.40 -0.07 -16.93
CA ALA A 215 22.73 1.11 -17.73
C ALA A 215 22.06 2.40 -17.19
N GLY A 216 20.89 2.30 -16.57
CA GLY A 216 20.16 3.42 -15.98
C GLY A 216 20.50 3.69 -14.52
N VAL A 217 21.35 2.87 -13.89
CA VAL A 217 21.74 3.03 -12.48
C VAL A 217 22.94 3.95 -12.38
N ILE A 218 22.89 4.91 -11.45
CA ILE A 218 23.98 5.85 -11.18
C ILE A 218 24.65 5.65 -9.82
N GLY A 219 24.02 4.91 -8.90
CA GLY A 219 24.61 4.60 -7.59
C GLY A 219 23.68 3.81 -6.68
N THR A 220 24.17 3.49 -5.49
CA THR A 220 23.41 2.81 -4.43
C THR A 220 23.63 3.50 -3.09
N GLN A 221 22.69 3.28 -2.16
CA GLN A 221 22.78 3.66 -0.75
C GLN A 221 22.31 2.47 0.09
N GLY A 222 22.99 2.22 1.21
CA GLY A 222 22.72 1.06 2.07
C GLY A 222 23.29 -0.25 1.53
N ARG A 223 23.08 -1.34 2.28
CA ARG A 223 23.49 -2.69 1.90
C ARG A 223 22.29 -3.57 1.74
N PHE A 224 22.20 -4.27 0.63
CA PHE A 224 21.10 -5.18 0.31
C PHE A 224 21.61 -6.39 -0.47
N ARG A 225 20.85 -7.46 -0.44
CA ARG A 225 21.12 -8.74 -1.11
C ARG A 225 20.03 -9.05 -2.15
N PRO A 226 20.28 -10.00 -3.07
CA PRO A 226 19.23 -10.52 -3.93
C PRO A 226 18.03 -11.02 -3.11
N GLY A 227 16.82 -10.58 -3.46
CA GLY A 227 15.59 -10.88 -2.75
C GLY A 227 15.12 -9.77 -1.79
N ASP A 228 15.97 -8.84 -1.44
CA ASP A 228 15.59 -7.71 -0.57
C ASP A 228 14.74 -6.68 -1.32
N VAL A 229 13.84 -6.03 -0.59
CA VAL A 229 13.11 -4.87 -1.11
C VAL A 229 14.03 -3.65 -1.08
N VAL A 230 14.12 -2.97 -2.23
CA VAL A 230 14.91 -1.74 -2.40
C VAL A 230 14.05 -0.61 -2.93
N SER A 231 14.35 0.60 -2.49
CA SER A 231 13.81 1.83 -3.09
C SER A 231 14.55 2.16 -4.39
N VAL A 232 13.83 2.67 -5.37
CA VAL A 232 14.40 3.25 -6.59
C VAL A 232 14.14 4.74 -6.56
N ALA A 233 15.20 5.55 -6.55
CA ALA A 233 15.11 7.00 -6.42
C ALA A 233 15.77 7.74 -7.59
N ASP A 234 15.27 8.93 -7.91
CA ASP A 234 15.86 9.81 -8.89
C ASP A 234 17.15 10.49 -8.36
N ARG A 235 17.83 11.27 -9.19
CA ARG A 235 19.05 12.02 -8.85
C ARG A 235 18.87 12.98 -7.67
N ARG A 236 17.64 13.37 -7.35
CA ARG A 236 17.30 14.27 -6.22
C ARG A 236 16.96 13.50 -4.95
N GLY A 237 17.09 12.16 -4.97
CA GLY A 237 16.75 11.31 -3.83
C GLY A 237 15.24 11.04 -3.66
N ARG A 238 14.40 11.47 -4.59
CA ARG A 238 12.96 11.21 -4.53
C ARG A 238 12.69 9.77 -4.93
N VAL A 239 12.10 9.00 -4.03
CA VAL A 239 11.70 7.62 -4.32
C VAL A 239 10.56 7.62 -5.33
N ILE A 240 10.76 6.90 -6.44
CA ILE A 240 9.80 6.81 -7.55
C ILE A 240 9.18 5.42 -7.66
N ALA A 241 9.89 4.40 -7.17
CA ALA A 241 9.45 3.02 -7.22
C ALA A 241 10.07 2.21 -6.08
N ARG A 242 9.52 1.02 -5.83
CA ARG A 242 10.13 -0.03 -5.02
C ARG A 242 10.21 -1.32 -5.81
N GLY A 243 11.19 -2.16 -5.49
CA GLY A 243 11.34 -3.44 -6.18
C GLY A 243 12.16 -4.45 -5.40
N ILE A 244 12.13 -5.70 -5.88
CA ILE A 244 12.98 -6.75 -5.33
C ILE A 244 14.30 -6.76 -6.10
N ALA A 245 15.41 -6.58 -5.39
CA ALA A 245 16.74 -6.61 -5.97
C ALA A 245 17.08 -8.01 -6.47
N ARG A 246 17.65 -8.11 -7.66
CA ARG A 246 18.22 -9.34 -8.20
C ARG A 246 19.74 -9.41 -8.01
N TRP A 247 20.34 -8.28 -7.70
CA TRP A 247 21.75 -8.09 -7.44
C TRP A 247 21.96 -7.60 -6.01
N ASP A 248 23.09 -7.90 -5.43
CA ASP A 248 23.51 -7.23 -4.20
C ASP A 248 24.03 -5.81 -4.48
N SER A 249 24.21 -5.02 -3.41
CA SER A 249 24.65 -3.62 -3.50
C SER A 249 26.04 -3.47 -4.16
N GLU A 250 26.97 -4.42 -3.95
CA GLU A 250 28.30 -4.39 -4.53
C GLU A 250 28.28 -4.70 -6.04
N GLN A 251 27.44 -5.67 -6.44
CA GLN A 251 27.21 -5.99 -7.85
C GLN A 251 26.61 -4.80 -8.60
N VAL A 252 25.64 -4.10 -7.97
CA VAL A 252 25.02 -2.91 -8.56
C VAL A 252 26.06 -1.80 -8.73
N ASP A 253 26.90 -1.55 -7.72
CA ASP A 253 27.94 -0.50 -7.82
C ASP A 253 29.00 -0.82 -8.88
N ARG A 254 29.36 -2.08 -9.06
CA ARG A 254 30.30 -2.52 -10.11
C ARG A 254 29.68 -2.48 -11.51
N GLY A 255 28.38 -2.74 -11.61
CA GLY A 255 27.64 -2.82 -12.89
C GLY A 255 26.95 -1.53 -13.33
N LYS A 256 26.84 -0.52 -12.47
CA LYS A 256 26.15 0.74 -12.78
C LYS A 256 26.66 1.42 -14.05
N GLY A 257 25.76 1.95 -14.85
CA GLY A 257 26.07 2.64 -16.10
C GLY A 257 26.49 1.71 -17.25
N LYS A 258 26.66 0.41 -17.01
CA LYS A 258 27.15 -0.55 -18.01
C LYS A 258 26.01 -1.21 -18.78
N ARG A 259 26.31 -1.61 -20.01
CA ARG A 259 25.38 -2.41 -20.81
C ARG A 259 25.40 -3.88 -20.34
N SER A 260 24.32 -4.60 -20.59
CA SER A 260 24.15 -6.00 -20.12
C SER A 260 25.29 -6.95 -20.58
N ALA A 261 25.86 -6.73 -21.78
CA ALA A 261 27.00 -7.52 -22.25
C ALA A 261 28.28 -7.28 -21.40
N GLU A 262 28.56 -6.00 -21.04
CA GLU A 262 29.70 -5.62 -20.21
C GLU A 262 29.55 -6.13 -18.78
N VAL A 263 28.31 -6.12 -18.28
CA VAL A 263 27.98 -6.66 -16.97
C VAL A 263 28.25 -8.15 -16.88
N ARG A 264 27.81 -8.93 -17.88
CA ARG A 264 28.07 -10.37 -17.92
C ARG A 264 29.56 -10.71 -17.97
N ALA A 265 30.33 -9.90 -18.67
CA ALA A 265 31.79 -10.05 -18.68
C ALA A 265 32.43 -9.75 -17.33
N LEU A 266 31.86 -8.79 -16.56
CA LEU A 266 32.40 -8.32 -15.28
C LEU A 266 31.96 -9.17 -14.07
N LEU A 267 30.69 -9.60 -14.05
CA LEU A 267 30.06 -10.27 -12.89
C LEU A 267 29.79 -11.76 -13.13
N GLY A 268 30.00 -12.25 -14.35
CA GLY A 268 29.79 -13.63 -14.74
C GLY A 268 28.49 -13.83 -15.56
N PRO A 269 28.45 -14.94 -16.35
CA PRO A 269 27.35 -15.21 -17.30
C PRO A 269 26.01 -15.48 -16.63
N GLU A 270 25.99 -15.97 -15.40
CA GLU A 270 24.79 -16.29 -14.61
C GLU A 270 24.14 -15.05 -13.99
N THR A 271 24.76 -13.87 -14.08
CA THR A 271 24.20 -12.63 -13.53
C THR A 271 22.93 -12.24 -14.30
N PRO A 272 21.79 -12.03 -13.60
CA PRO A 272 20.57 -11.57 -14.25
C PRO A 272 20.81 -10.29 -15.04
N ALA A 273 20.11 -10.12 -16.17
CA ALA A 273 20.28 -8.94 -17.01
C ALA A 273 19.74 -7.67 -16.36
N GLU A 274 18.75 -7.82 -15.48
CA GLU A 274 18.07 -6.72 -14.78
C GLU A 274 18.51 -6.64 -13.33
N VAL A 275 18.66 -5.43 -12.83
CA VAL A 275 18.88 -5.14 -11.40
C VAL A 275 17.56 -5.36 -10.62
N VAL A 276 16.43 -4.92 -11.22
CA VAL A 276 15.08 -5.21 -10.74
C VAL A 276 14.19 -5.56 -11.92
N HIS A 277 13.53 -6.70 -11.86
CA HIS A 277 12.63 -7.13 -12.93
C HIS A 277 11.29 -6.38 -12.86
N ARG A 278 10.67 -6.10 -14.01
CA ARG A 278 9.38 -5.39 -14.12
C ARG A 278 8.24 -6.01 -13.32
N ASP A 279 8.23 -7.34 -13.17
CA ASP A 279 7.19 -8.03 -12.39
C ASP A 279 7.39 -7.87 -10.89
N ASP A 280 8.60 -7.51 -10.48
CA ASP A 280 9.04 -7.27 -9.11
C ASP A 280 9.29 -5.78 -8.83
N LEU A 281 8.77 -4.88 -9.68
CA LEU A 281 8.91 -3.44 -9.56
C LEU A 281 7.54 -2.77 -9.56
N THR A 282 7.32 -1.85 -8.62
CA THR A 282 6.07 -1.10 -8.46
C THR A 282 6.37 0.38 -8.38
N ILE A 283 5.70 1.18 -9.20
CA ILE A 283 5.77 2.64 -9.16
C ILE A 283 4.92 3.13 -7.99
N LEU A 284 5.44 4.07 -7.21
CA LEU A 284 4.74 4.63 -6.07
C LEU A 284 3.83 5.79 -6.50
N PRO A 285 2.57 5.86 -6.01
CA PRO A 285 1.59 6.86 -6.46
C PRO A 285 1.97 8.32 -6.14
N HIS A 286 2.84 8.54 -5.16
CA HIS A 286 3.24 9.86 -4.66
C HIS A 286 4.76 10.01 -4.62
N SER A 287 5.42 9.86 -5.73
CA SER A 287 6.88 9.99 -5.87
C SER A 287 7.38 11.44 -5.71
N GLY A 288 7.07 12.10 -4.58
CA GLY A 288 7.40 13.52 -4.38
C GLY A 288 8.10 13.89 -3.07
N ALA A 289 8.04 13.08 -2.03
CA ALA A 289 8.71 13.38 -0.75
C ALA A 289 10.03 12.60 -0.62
N PRO A 290 11.13 13.23 -0.14
CA PRO A 290 12.35 12.50 0.23
C PRO A 290 12.07 11.58 1.43
N GLU A 291 12.56 10.34 1.39
CA GLU A 291 12.59 9.47 2.59
C GLU A 291 13.39 10.18 3.70
N PRO A 292 12.90 10.22 4.95
CA PRO A 292 13.68 10.75 6.06
C PRO A 292 14.99 9.95 6.19
N ALA A 293 16.11 10.68 6.36
CA ALA A 293 17.40 10.06 6.59
C ALA A 293 17.33 9.17 7.83
N LYS A 294 17.77 7.89 7.70
CA LYS A 294 17.90 6.99 8.86
C LYS A 294 18.83 7.66 9.87
N GLU A 295 18.32 8.04 11.02
CA GLU A 295 19.15 8.34 12.17
C GLU A 295 19.96 7.08 12.50
N ALA A 296 21.28 7.21 12.48
CA ALA A 296 22.19 6.15 12.88
C ALA A 296 21.88 5.83 14.36
N SER A 297 21.40 4.62 14.61
CA SER A 297 21.23 4.10 15.98
C SER A 297 22.58 4.18 16.68
N PRO A 298 22.73 4.84 17.82
CA PRO A 298 23.97 4.81 18.57
C PRO A 298 24.22 3.36 19.07
N ARG A 299 25.47 2.93 18.98
CA ARG A 299 25.96 1.62 19.42
C ARG A 299 25.79 1.44 20.93
#